data_b3ca006fb8d7646c1b061ba374a3bde1
#
_entry.id   b3ca006fb8d7646c1b061ba374a3bde1
#
_cell.length_a   1.000
_cell.length_b   1.000
_cell.length_c   1.000
_cell.angle_alpha   90.00
_cell.angle_beta   90.00
_cell.angle_gamma   90.00
#
_symmetry.space_group_name_H-M   'P 1'
#
loop_
_entity.id
_entity.type
_entity.pdbx_description
1 polymer ?
#
loop_
_entity_poly.entity_id
_entity_poly.type
_entity_poly.pdbx_seq_one_letter_code
_entity_poly.pdbx_strand_id
1 'polypeptide(L)'
;VPEHIVLPNKFTGVEAKIIVNVGRLFPLIAAHKVLAAYGCLLPRILNGDFDYSKQKAVWPSTGNYCRGGVAISRILGLKSVAILPEGMSKERFNWLDKWVEDPKDIIKTSGTESNVKEIFDACNKLKKDPKNDIIDQFTEYYNYSIHRAVTGPSFEKSFLQVKKDSNLNARFYVCASGSSGTLAAGDYLKNSLGTLTAVVEALECPTLLKNGYGEHNIQGIGDKLVPLIHNVMNTDFVVDVSDKATDNLNLVFNTKIGKEYLINKLGLNNSLVNTLPEFGLSSIANIIASIKLAKYMNLGKEDAIITVATDGADLYLSELEKTKNNYQGAFDNAACSNIYKKYLKEIDSDNMLELSQNDKERIFNLGYYTWVEQQGVSLSNFEKRKDQQFWLDHYNHMISLDDRIEKFNAL
;
A
#
# COMPACT_ATOMS: atom_id res chain seq x y z
N VAL A 1 -19.18 6.29 -6.10
CA VAL A 1 -18.43 6.34 -4.83
C VAL A 1 -17.82 4.97 -4.60
N PRO A 2 -16.54 4.86 -4.26
CA PRO A 2 -15.92 3.57 -3.97
C PRO A 2 -16.53 2.91 -2.74
N GLU A 3 -16.48 1.57 -2.72
CA GLU A 3 -16.90 0.82 -1.54
C GLU A 3 -16.01 1.18 -0.35
N HIS A 4 -16.63 1.40 0.81
CA HIS A 4 -15.92 1.78 2.01
C HIS A 4 -16.63 1.29 3.27
N ILE A 5 -15.86 1.08 4.32
CA ILE A 5 -16.33 0.61 5.63
C ILE A 5 -16.03 1.69 6.66
N VAL A 6 -17.04 2.13 7.40
CA VAL A 6 -16.86 3.03 8.54
C VAL A 6 -16.78 2.17 9.80
N LEU A 7 -15.61 2.16 10.42
CA LEU A 7 -15.39 1.37 11.63
C LEU A 7 -16.05 2.05 12.84
N PRO A 8 -16.90 1.32 13.61
CA PRO A 8 -17.57 1.89 14.77
C PRO A 8 -16.59 2.04 15.96
N ASN A 9 -16.80 3.07 16.77
CA ASN A 9 -16.07 3.31 18.00
C ASN A 9 -15.99 2.05 18.91
N LYS A 10 -17.06 1.28 18.99
CA LYS A 10 -17.09 0.01 19.75
C LYS A 10 -16.00 -0.97 19.30
N PHE A 11 -15.62 -0.95 18.01
CA PHE A 11 -14.53 -1.77 17.45
C PHE A 11 -13.17 -1.12 17.62
N THR A 12 -13.06 0.18 17.35
CA THR A 12 -11.76 0.88 17.32
C THR A 12 -11.32 1.39 18.69
N GLY A 13 -12.27 1.65 19.59
CA GLY A 13 -12.01 2.27 20.91
C GLY A 13 -11.71 3.76 20.85
N VAL A 14 -11.88 4.42 19.69
CA VAL A 14 -11.69 5.87 19.51
C VAL A 14 -12.98 6.51 19.00
N GLU A 15 -13.18 7.81 19.33
CA GLU A 15 -14.39 8.55 18.95
C GLU A 15 -14.39 8.95 17.47
N ALA A 16 -13.21 9.20 16.88
CA ALA A 16 -13.07 9.56 15.47
C ALA A 16 -13.58 8.46 14.54
N LYS A 17 -14.17 8.85 13.43
CA LYS A 17 -14.59 7.91 12.38
C LYS A 17 -13.37 7.47 11.57
N ILE A 18 -13.15 6.18 11.46
CA ILE A 18 -12.15 5.60 10.56
C ILE A 18 -12.87 5.07 9.33
N ILE A 19 -12.61 5.69 8.17
CA ILE A 19 -13.22 5.36 6.88
C ILE A 19 -12.20 4.57 6.07
N VAL A 20 -12.46 3.28 5.89
CA VAL A 20 -11.57 2.36 5.18
C VAL A 20 -12.11 2.12 3.77
N ASN A 21 -11.42 2.63 2.75
CA ASN A 21 -11.78 2.38 1.35
C ASN A 21 -11.30 0.99 0.91
N VAL A 22 -12.17 0.21 0.24
CA VAL A 22 -11.93 -1.20 -0.04
C VAL A 22 -11.32 -1.40 -1.44
N GLY A 23 -10.05 -1.78 -1.49
CA GLY A 23 -9.31 -2.04 -2.72
C GLY A 23 -9.44 -3.47 -3.26
N ARG A 24 -9.90 -4.43 -2.44
CA ARG A 24 -10.11 -5.83 -2.88
C ARG A 24 -11.13 -5.95 -4.02
N LEU A 25 -12.00 -4.99 -4.18
CA LEU A 25 -12.99 -4.97 -5.27
C LEU A 25 -12.42 -4.54 -6.63
N PHE A 26 -11.15 -4.11 -6.69
CA PHE A 26 -10.51 -3.93 -7.99
C PHE A 26 -10.46 -5.26 -8.75
N PRO A 27 -10.87 -5.27 -10.03
CA PRO A 27 -10.95 -6.49 -10.81
C PRO A 27 -9.57 -7.13 -11.04
N LEU A 28 -9.57 -8.38 -11.50
CA LEU A 28 -8.45 -9.18 -11.95
C LEU A 28 -7.56 -9.73 -10.83
N ILE A 29 -7.09 -8.90 -9.92
CA ILE A 29 -6.14 -9.29 -8.88
C ILE A 29 -6.68 -9.13 -7.45
N ALA A 30 -7.91 -8.64 -7.29
CA ALA A 30 -8.50 -8.31 -5.99
C ALA A 30 -7.60 -7.41 -5.13
N ALA A 31 -6.93 -6.43 -5.77
CA ALA A 31 -6.08 -5.45 -5.13
C ALA A 31 -5.96 -4.18 -5.98
N HIS A 32 -5.79 -3.03 -5.33
CA HIS A 32 -5.72 -1.72 -6.00
C HIS A 32 -4.49 -1.54 -6.92
N LYS A 33 -3.46 -2.38 -6.80
CA LYS A 33 -2.21 -2.28 -7.57
C LYS A 33 -2.36 -2.48 -9.09
N VAL A 34 -3.50 -2.99 -9.56
CA VAL A 34 -3.80 -3.02 -11.00
C VAL A 34 -3.84 -1.60 -11.58
N LEU A 35 -4.32 -0.61 -10.81
CA LEU A 35 -4.34 0.79 -11.22
C LEU A 35 -2.92 1.34 -11.42
N ALA A 36 -2.02 1.06 -10.46
CA ALA A 36 -0.61 1.46 -10.58
C ALA A 36 0.06 0.86 -11.82
N ALA A 37 -0.14 -0.44 -12.06
CA ALA A 37 0.42 -1.12 -13.23
C ALA A 37 -0.10 -0.53 -14.55
N TYR A 38 -1.41 -0.27 -14.64
CA TYR A 38 -2.01 0.40 -15.78
C TYR A 38 -1.41 1.80 -15.99
N GLY A 39 -1.33 2.60 -14.92
CA GLY A 39 -0.78 3.96 -14.96
C GLY A 39 0.68 4.02 -15.41
N CYS A 40 1.49 3.00 -15.10
CA CYS A 40 2.89 2.95 -15.53
C CYS A 40 3.07 2.45 -16.98
N LEU A 41 2.24 1.50 -17.43
CA LEU A 41 2.39 0.90 -18.77
C LEU A 41 1.78 1.78 -19.87
N LEU A 42 0.58 2.34 -19.64
CA LEU A 42 -0.16 3.06 -20.66
C LEU A 42 0.61 4.24 -21.27
N PRO A 43 1.25 5.13 -20.48
CA PRO A 43 2.02 6.23 -21.05
C PRO A 43 3.18 5.76 -21.95
N ARG A 44 3.83 4.66 -21.60
CA ARG A 44 4.92 4.08 -22.41
C ARG A 44 4.42 3.60 -23.77
N ILE A 45 3.24 2.97 -23.82
CA ILE A 45 2.59 2.57 -25.08
C ILE A 45 2.21 3.81 -25.91
N LEU A 46 1.57 4.82 -25.30
CA LEU A 46 1.13 6.04 -25.98
C LEU A 46 2.29 6.89 -26.51
N ASN A 47 3.44 6.85 -25.83
CA ASN A 47 4.64 7.56 -26.26
C ASN A 47 5.45 6.80 -27.31
N GLY A 48 5.18 5.50 -27.50
CA GLY A 48 6.00 4.62 -28.33
C GLY A 48 7.32 4.18 -27.65
N ASP A 49 7.41 4.35 -26.33
CA ASP A 49 8.59 3.95 -25.53
C ASP A 49 8.60 2.44 -25.26
N PHE A 50 7.46 1.75 -25.44
CA PHE A 50 7.31 0.32 -25.31
C PHE A 50 6.90 -0.32 -26.63
N ASP A 51 7.79 -1.15 -27.20
CA ASP A 51 7.50 -1.92 -28.43
C ASP A 51 6.84 -3.26 -28.07
N TYR A 52 5.51 -3.26 -28.07
CA TYR A 52 4.69 -4.42 -27.71
C TYR A 52 4.93 -5.66 -28.60
N SER A 53 5.51 -5.49 -29.79
CA SER A 53 5.80 -6.60 -30.70
C SER A 53 7.12 -7.31 -30.38
N LYS A 54 8.04 -6.66 -29.66
CA LYS A 54 9.41 -7.13 -29.43
C LYS A 54 9.77 -7.27 -27.94
N GLN A 55 9.16 -6.44 -27.09
CA GLN A 55 9.56 -6.35 -25.68
C GLN A 55 8.62 -7.14 -24.76
N LYS A 56 9.19 -7.59 -23.63
CA LYS A 56 8.45 -8.10 -22.47
C LYS A 56 8.35 -6.99 -21.44
N ALA A 57 7.17 -6.81 -20.88
CA ALA A 57 6.96 -5.94 -19.72
C ALA A 57 7.44 -6.65 -18.44
N VAL A 58 8.48 -6.14 -17.80
CA VAL A 58 9.06 -6.72 -16.58
C VAL A 58 8.53 -5.98 -15.36
N TRP A 59 7.89 -6.71 -14.45
CA TRP A 59 7.18 -6.19 -13.29
C TRP A 59 7.87 -6.58 -11.99
N PRO A 60 8.84 -5.78 -11.49
CA PRO A 60 9.48 -6.02 -10.21
C PRO A 60 8.57 -5.59 -9.06
N SER A 61 8.39 -6.47 -8.06
CA SER A 61 7.50 -6.20 -6.93
C SER A 61 7.68 -7.22 -5.82
N THR A 62 7.07 -6.94 -4.69
CA THR A 62 6.88 -7.88 -3.60
C THR A 62 5.52 -8.62 -3.67
N GLY A 63 4.75 -8.45 -4.76
CA GLY A 63 3.57 -9.27 -5.00
C GLY A 63 2.44 -8.61 -5.81
N ASN A 64 1.69 -7.67 -5.22
CA ASN A 64 0.47 -7.17 -5.86
C ASN A 64 0.74 -6.34 -7.13
N TYR A 65 1.86 -5.61 -7.20
CA TYR A 65 2.17 -4.84 -8.39
C TYR A 65 2.56 -5.75 -9.57
N CYS A 66 3.38 -6.80 -9.36
CA CYS A 66 3.70 -7.73 -10.44
C CYS A 66 2.45 -8.50 -10.91
N ARG A 67 1.53 -8.88 -9.99
CA ARG A 67 0.24 -9.46 -10.38
C ARG A 67 -0.59 -8.49 -11.23
N GLY A 68 -0.65 -7.22 -10.83
CA GLY A 68 -1.31 -6.16 -11.60
C GLY A 68 -0.71 -6.00 -12.99
N GLY A 69 0.61 -5.97 -13.07
CA GLY A 69 1.35 -5.85 -14.33
C GLY A 69 1.14 -7.05 -15.25
N VAL A 70 1.22 -8.27 -14.73
CA VAL A 70 0.93 -9.50 -15.48
C VAL A 70 -0.52 -9.50 -15.99
N ALA A 71 -1.48 -9.12 -15.16
CA ALA A 71 -2.90 -9.06 -15.55
C ALA A 71 -3.14 -8.07 -16.70
N ILE A 72 -2.62 -6.85 -16.59
CA ILE A 72 -2.74 -5.83 -17.65
C ILE A 72 -2.01 -6.27 -18.91
N SER A 73 -0.80 -6.80 -18.78
CA SER A 73 -0.04 -7.33 -19.92
C SER A 73 -0.84 -8.39 -20.66
N ARG A 74 -1.43 -9.36 -19.95
CA ARG A 74 -2.22 -10.43 -20.57
C ARG A 74 -3.47 -9.92 -21.28
N ILE A 75 -4.18 -8.92 -20.72
CA ILE A 75 -5.34 -8.29 -21.36
C ILE A 75 -4.94 -7.62 -22.68
N LEU A 76 -3.78 -6.98 -22.69
CA LEU A 76 -3.25 -6.30 -23.87
C LEU A 76 -2.50 -7.24 -24.85
N GLY A 77 -2.45 -8.54 -24.57
CA GLY A 77 -1.73 -9.51 -25.40
C GLY A 77 -0.21 -9.38 -25.36
N LEU A 78 0.34 -8.81 -24.27
CA LEU A 78 1.76 -8.55 -24.11
C LEU A 78 2.44 -9.69 -23.33
N LYS A 79 3.69 -9.98 -23.66
CA LYS A 79 4.53 -10.85 -22.85
C LYS A 79 4.98 -10.13 -21.59
N SER A 80 5.01 -10.83 -20.45
CA SER A 80 5.38 -10.26 -19.17
C SER A 80 6.29 -11.15 -18.34
N VAL A 81 7.09 -10.54 -17.49
CA VAL A 81 7.94 -11.19 -16.48
C VAL A 81 7.57 -10.66 -15.11
N ALA A 82 7.33 -11.55 -14.17
CA ALA A 82 7.12 -11.21 -12.76
C ALA A 82 8.41 -11.46 -11.96
N ILE A 83 8.84 -10.49 -11.15
CA ILE A 83 9.98 -10.65 -10.24
C ILE A 83 9.50 -10.40 -8.83
N LEU A 84 9.66 -11.37 -7.90
CA LEU A 84 9.23 -11.21 -6.51
C LEU A 84 10.04 -12.11 -5.57
N PRO A 85 10.14 -11.74 -4.26
CA PRO A 85 10.84 -12.56 -3.27
C PRO A 85 10.15 -13.91 -3.06
N GLU A 86 10.96 -14.93 -2.81
CA GLU A 86 10.46 -16.31 -2.59
C GLU A 86 9.68 -16.48 -1.28
N GLY A 87 9.89 -15.58 -0.31
CA GLY A 87 9.21 -15.58 0.99
C GLY A 87 7.75 -15.07 0.96
N MET A 88 7.24 -14.66 -0.20
CA MET A 88 5.86 -14.16 -0.31
C MET A 88 4.82 -15.28 -0.13
N SER A 89 3.57 -14.90 0.17
CA SER A 89 2.46 -15.83 0.38
C SER A 89 2.25 -16.76 -0.81
N LYS A 90 1.87 -18.01 -0.55
CA LYS A 90 1.62 -19.03 -1.58
C LYS A 90 0.51 -18.60 -2.55
N GLU A 91 -0.46 -17.85 -2.08
CA GLU A 91 -1.60 -17.36 -2.85
C GLU A 91 -1.16 -16.48 -4.01
N ARG A 92 -0.09 -15.66 -3.83
CA ARG A 92 0.48 -14.82 -4.89
C ARG A 92 1.13 -15.66 -5.99
N PHE A 93 1.92 -16.67 -5.60
CA PHE A 93 2.55 -17.59 -6.57
C PHE A 93 1.50 -18.42 -7.31
N ASN A 94 0.51 -18.99 -6.60
CA ASN A 94 -0.58 -19.75 -7.21
C ASN A 94 -1.37 -18.94 -8.24
N TRP A 95 -1.49 -17.62 -8.01
CA TRP A 95 -2.12 -16.72 -8.98
C TRP A 95 -1.21 -16.51 -10.19
N LEU A 96 0.08 -16.23 -9.99
CA LEU A 96 1.05 -16.02 -11.06
C LEU A 96 1.20 -17.25 -11.95
N ASP A 97 1.27 -18.45 -11.37
CA ASP A 97 1.35 -19.72 -12.10
C ASP A 97 0.18 -19.93 -13.10
N LYS A 98 -0.99 -19.33 -12.82
CA LYS A 98 -2.16 -19.38 -13.69
C LYS A 98 -2.17 -18.30 -14.77
N TRP A 99 -1.49 -17.17 -14.53
CA TRP A 99 -1.59 -15.99 -15.39
C TRP A 99 -0.36 -15.74 -16.25
N VAL A 100 0.81 -16.19 -15.85
CA VAL A 100 2.04 -16.11 -16.64
C VAL A 100 2.07 -17.26 -17.64
N GLU A 101 2.43 -16.99 -18.89
CA GLU A 101 2.43 -17.99 -19.97
C GLU A 101 3.57 -19.00 -19.84
N ASP A 102 4.80 -18.53 -19.60
CA ASP A 102 5.98 -19.37 -19.38
C ASP A 102 6.38 -19.31 -17.90
N PRO A 103 6.38 -20.42 -17.16
CA PRO A 103 6.82 -20.45 -15.76
C PRO A 103 8.23 -19.87 -15.52
N LYS A 104 9.09 -19.82 -16.54
CA LYS A 104 10.41 -19.19 -16.47
C LYS A 104 10.36 -17.68 -16.35
N ASP A 105 9.23 -17.06 -16.72
CA ASP A 105 8.99 -15.63 -16.58
C ASP A 105 8.50 -15.27 -15.16
N ILE A 106 8.45 -16.22 -14.21
CA ILE A 106 8.30 -15.99 -12.78
C ILE A 106 9.68 -16.12 -12.12
N ILE A 107 10.32 -15.00 -11.85
CA ILE A 107 11.65 -14.94 -11.27
C ILE A 107 11.52 -14.73 -9.75
N LYS A 108 12.00 -15.73 -8.99
CA LYS A 108 12.04 -15.67 -7.52
C LYS A 108 13.38 -15.11 -7.07
N THR A 109 13.36 -14.11 -6.22
CA THR A 109 14.56 -13.57 -5.56
C THR A 109 14.63 -14.04 -4.11
N SER A 110 15.81 -14.04 -3.50
CA SER A 110 15.97 -14.42 -2.10
C SER A 110 15.32 -13.40 -1.18
N GLY A 111 14.79 -13.86 -0.04
CA GLY A 111 14.32 -13.02 1.05
C GLY A 111 12.80 -12.85 1.13
N THR A 112 12.40 -11.80 1.85
CA THR A 112 11.02 -11.48 2.22
C THR A 112 10.59 -10.13 1.63
N GLU A 113 9.52 -9.54 2.16
CA GLU A 113 8.93 -8.27 1.68
C GLU A 113 9.96 -7.14 1.57
N SER A 114 10.84 -6.98 2.54
CA SER A 114 11.79 -5.87 2.60
C SER A 114 13.04 -6.04 1.71
N ASN A 115 13.18 -7.18 0.99
CA ASN A 115 14.35 -7.51 0.16
C ASN A 115 14.26 -6.95 -1.27
N VAL A 116 14.19 -5.63 -1.42
CA VAL A 116 14.06 -4.96 -2.73
C VAL A 116 15.38 -4.90 -3.49
N LYS A 117 16.53 -4.92 -2.80
CA LYS A 117 17.85 -4.95 -3.46
C LYS A 117 18.02 -6.14 -4.39
N GLU A 118 17.61 -7.34 -3.95
CA GLU A 118 17.69 -8.57 -4.74
C GLU A 118 16.80 -8.49 -5.98
N ILE A 119 15.67 -7.80 -5.89
CA ILE A 119 14.78 -7.49 -7.02
C ILE A 119 15.51 -6.57 -8.01
N PHE A 120 16.15 -5.48 -7.54
CA PHE A 120 16.93 -4.58 -8.40
C PHE A 120 18.10 -5.30 -9.08
N ASP A 121 18.80 -6.17 -8.38
CA ASP A 121 19.86 -6.98 -8.96
C ASP A 121 19.36 -7.89 -10.11
N ALA A 122 18.18 -8.48 -9.96
CA ALA A 122 17.52 -9.26 -11.02
C ALA A 122 17.11 -8.35 -12.19
N CYS A 123 16.55 -7.18 -11.94
CA CYS A 123 16.20 -6.19 -12.96
C CYS A 123 17.43 -5.73 -13.75
N ASN A 124 18.53 -5.44 -13.07
CA ASN A 124 19.79 -5.00 -13.70
C ASN A 124 20.39 -6.07 -14.61
N LYS A 125 20.16 -7.37 -14.33
CA LYS A 125 20.54 -8.46 -15.23
C LYS A 125 19.65 -8.50 -16.47
N LEU A 126 18.34 -8.37 -16.29
CA LEU A 126 17.38 -8.40 -17.40
C LEU A 126 17.47 -7.18 -18.32
N LYS A 127 17.79 -6.00 -17.77
CA LYS A 127 17.96 -4.75 -18.51
C LYS A 127 19.08 -4.79 -19.57
N LYS A 128 20.00 -5.76 -19.46
CA LYS A 128 21.06 -5.98 -20.48
C LYS A 128 20.51 -6.49 -21.80
N ASP A 129 19.35 -7.15 -21.81
CA ASP A 129 18.63 -7.55 -23.02
C ASP A 129 17.57 -6.49 -23.36
N PRO A 130 17.68 -5.78 -24.49
CA PRO A 130 16.74 -4.73 -24.89
C PRO A 130 15.31 -5.25 -25.14
N LYS A 131 15.13 -6.57 -25.15
CA LYS A 131 13.79 -7.18 -25.20
C LYS A 131 13.03 -7.07 -23.87
N ASN A 132 13.67 -6.63 -22.79
CA ASN A 132 13.05 -6.45 -21.49
C ASN A 132 12.89 -4.97 -21.20
N ASP A 133 11.67 -4.51 -20.99
CA ASP A 133 11.38 -3.18 -20.46
C ASP A 133 11.00 -3.27 -18.98
N ILE A 134 11.82 -2.67 -18.12
CA ILE A 134 11.63 -2.72 -16.66
C ILE A 134 10.67 -1.61 -16.25
N ILE A 135 9.50 -2.00 -15.74
CA ILE A 135 8.49 -1.06 -15.25
C ILE A 135 8.51 -1.11 -13.72
N ASP A 136 9.40 -0.30 -13.16
CA ASP A 136 9.70 -0.30 -11.72
C ASP A 136 8.78 0.64 -10.94
N GLN A 137 7.98 0.09 -10.02
CA GLN A 137 7.03 0.87 -9.22
C GLN A 137 7.68 1.91 -8.29
N PHE A 138 8.96 1.76 -7.96
CA PHE A 138 9.65 2.65 -7.02
C PHE A 138 10.20 3.93 -7.67
N THR A 139 10.32 3.92 -9.01
CA THR A 139 10.89 5.02 -9.81
C THR A 139 9.91 5.66 -10.77
N GLU A 140 8.79 4.99 -11.07
CA GLU A 140 7.79 5.45 -12.02
C GLU A 140 6.88 6.53 -11.42
N TYR A 141 7.09 7.80 -11.76
CA TYR A 141 6.24 8.92 -11.31
C TYR A 141 4.79 8.78 -11.78
N TYR A 142 4.51 8.00 -12.79
CA TYR A 142 3.14 7.66 -13.19
C TYR A 142 2.39 6.85 -12.14
N ASN A 143 3.09 6.02 -11.33
CA ASN A 143 2.51 5.35 -10.18
C ASN A 143 2.01 6.37 -9.13
N TYR A 144 2.79 7.40 -8.84
CA TYR A 144 2.35 8.52 -7.99
C TYR A 144 1.16 9.26 -8.63
N SER A 145 1.29 9.66 -9.89
CA SER A 145 0.33 10.54 -10.57
C SER A 145 -1.05 9.89 -10.73
N ILE A 146 -1.11 8.59 -11.06
CA ILE A 146 -2.40 7.89 -11.22
C ILE A 146 -3.15 7.77 -9.89
N HIS A 147 -2.45 7.55 -8.77
CA HIS A 147 -3.08 7.52 -7.46
C HIS A 147 -3.57 8.91 -7.02
N ARG A 148 -2.81 9.96 -7.32
CA ARG A 148 -3.27 11.34 -7.07
C ARG A 148 -4.50 11.68 -7.90
N ALA A 149 -4.55 11.27 -9.19
CA ALA A 149 -5.63 11.57 -10.13
C ALA A 149 -6.90 10.74 -9.91
N VAL A 150 -6.78 9.49 -9.47
CA VAL A 150 -7.92 8.56 -9.38
C VAL A 150 -8.26 8.21 -7.94
N THR A 151 -7.26 7.78 -7.15
CA THR A 151 -7.48 7.31 -5.79
C THR A 151 -7.88 8.46 -4.85
N GLY A 152 -7.18 9.60 -4.95
CA GLY A 152 -7.48 10.78 -4.14
C GLY A 152 -8.93 11.27 -4.29
N PRO A 153 -9.39 11.61 -5.51
CA PRO A 153 -10.78 12.00 -5.75
C PRO A 153 -11.81 10.93 -5.34
N SER A 154 -11.46 9.65 -5.50
CA SER A 154 -12.34 8.56 -5.08
C SER A 154 -12.53 8.54 -3.56
N PHE A 155 -11.46 8.74 -2.80
CA PHE A 155 -11.50 8.76 -1.34
C PHE A 155 -12.18 10.03 -0.80
N GLU A 156 -12.03 11.17 -1.47
CA GLU A 156 -12.81 12.36 -1.16
C GLU A 156 -14.31 12.08 -1.30
N LYS A 157 -14.73 11.42 -2.37
CA LYS A 157 -16.15 11.04 -2.58
C LYS A 157 -16.68 10.15 -1.48
N SER A 158 -15.89 9.17 -0.99
CA SER A 158 -16.30 8.32 0.14
C SER A 158 -16.42 9.12 1.45
N PHE A 159 -15.47 10.01 1.71
CA PHE A 159 -15.56 10.92 2.86
C PHE A 159 -16.81 11.81 2.80
N LEU A 160 -17.07 12.45 1.66
CA LEU A 160 -18.23 13.31 1.48
C LEU A 160 -19.56 12.53 1.64
N GLN A 161 -19.61 11.27 1.21
CA GLN A 161 -20.77 10.40 1.44
C GLN A 161 -20.99 10.10 2.93
N VAL A 162 -19.91 9.91 3.71
CA VAL A 162 -19.99 9.69 5.16
C VAL A 162 -20.31 10.99 5.89
N LYS A 163 -19.73 12.10 5.45
CA LYS A 163 -19.97 13.44 6.03
C LYS A 163 -21.42 13.87 5.87
N LYS A 164 -22.02 13.74 4.68
CA LYS A 164 -23.36 14.26 4.35
C LYS A 164 -23.52 15.68 4.91
N ASP A 165 -24.57 15.92 5.71
CA ASP A 165 -24.88 17.22 6.31
C ASP A 165 -24.28 17.40 7.72
N SER A 166 -23.36 16.53 8.14
CA SER A 166 -22.72 16.62 9.47
C SER A 166 -21.49 17.55 9.45
N ASN A 167 -21.05 17.98 10.65
CA ASN A 167 -19.84 18.78 10.83
C ASN A 167 -18.55 17.95 10.80
N LEU A 168 -18.53 16.79 10.12
CA LEU A 168 -17.37 15.90 10.07
C LEU A 168 -16.21 16.55 9.33
N ASN A 169 -15.02 16.50 9.91
CA ASN A 169 -13.78 17.05 9.39
C ASN A 169 -12.80 15.92 9.07
N ALA A 170 -12.28 15.88 7.85
CA ALA A 170 -11.19 14.97 7.50
C ALA A 170 -9.89 15.49 8.13
N ARG A 171 -9.31 14.71 9.05
CA ARG A 171 -8.09 15.12 9.77
C ARG A 171 -6.84 14.47 9.17
N PHE A 172 -6.94 13.21 8.82
CA PHE A 172 -5.81 12.43 8.32
C PHE A 172 -6.18 11.59 7.11
N TYR A 173 -5.19 11.44 6.24
CA TYR A 173 -5.06 10.31 5.35
C TYR A 173 -3.94 9.40 5.87
N VAL A 174 -4.24 8.12 6.09
CA VAL A 174 -3.30 7.12 6.64
C VAL A 174 -3.09 6.02 5.61
N CYS A 175 -1.85 5.78 5.22
CA CYS A 175 -1.54 4.76 4.22
C CYS A 175 -0.17 4.15 4.44
N ALA A 176 -0.12 2.82 4.43
CA ALA A 176 1.12 2.08 4.46
C ALA A 176 1.91 2.23 3.15
N SER A 177 3.22 2.39 3.27
CA SER A 177 4.13 2.59 2.16
C SER A 177 4.89 1.31 1.81
N GLY A 178 4.64 0.78 0.59
CA GLY A 178 5.61 0.01 -0.16
C GLY A 178 6.28 0.94 -1.16
N SER A 179 5.81 0.98 -2.42
CA SER A 179 6.34 1.92 -3.43
C SER A 179 5.99 3.39 -3.23
N SER A 180 5.19 3.75 -2.23
CA SER A 180 4.66 5.10 -1.94
C SER A 180 3.64 5.66 -2.95
N GLY A 181 3.30 4.93 -4.01
CA GLY A 181 2.36 5.43 -5.00
C GLY A 181 1.00 5.82 -4.40
N THR A 182 0.44 4.98 -3.51
CA THR A 182 -0.85 5.23 -2.88
C THR A 182 -0.85 6.43 -1.92
N LEU A 183 0.33 6.82 -1.38
CA LEU A 183 0.47 8.04 -0.57
C LEU A 183 0.13 9.31 -1.36
N ALA A 184 0.24 9.29 -2.69
CA ALA A 184 -0.12 10.42 -3.54
C ALA A 184 -1.62 10.82 -3.45
N ALA A 185 -2.49 9.90 -3.04
CA ALA A 185 -3.87 10.22 -2.70
C ALA A 185 -3.93 11.22 -1.51
N GLY A 186 -2.97 11.15 -0.58
CA GLY A 186 -2.82 12.09 0.51
C GLY A 186 -2.49 13.51 0.03
N ASP A 187 -1.65 13.65 -1.00
CA ASP A 187 -1.33 14.96 -1.58
C ASP A 187 -2.59 15.60 -2.21
N TYR A 188 -3.44 14.80 -2.83
CA TYR A 188 -4.74 15.27 -3.30
C TYR A 188 -5.66 15.69 -2.14
N LEU A 189 -5.83 14.80 -1.14
CA LEU A 189 -6.74 15.03 -0.01
C LEU A 189 -6.27 16.20 0.89
N LYS A 190 -4.96 16.42 0.99
CA LYS A 190 -4.42 17.61 1.67
C LYS A 190 -4.87 18.89 0.98
N ASN A 191 -4.83 18.93 -0.35
CA ASN A 191 -5.25 20.10 -1.13
C ASN A 191 -6.77 20.31 -1.11
N SER A 192 -7.56 19.23 -1.16
CA SER A 192 -9.03 19.34 -1.27
C SER A 192 -9.75 19.40 0.09
N LEU A 193 -9.23 18.71 1.11
CA LEU A 193 -9.87 18.57 2.42
C LEU A 193 -9.03 19.13 3.59
N GLY A 194 -7.76 19.51 3.36
CA GLY A 194 -6.85 19.95 4.41
C GLY A 194 -6.33 18.85 5.33
N THR A 195 -6.34 17.59 4.86
CA THR A 195 -5.86 16.45 5.68
C THR A 195 -4.35 16.48 5.88
N LEU A 196 -3.88 15.97 7.02
CA LEU A 196 -2.50 15.58 7.22
C LEU A 196 -2.27 14.17 6.66
N THR A 197 -1.05 13.90 6.16
CA THR A 197 -0.68 12.60 5.61
C THR A 197 0.21 11.84 6.57
N ALA A 198 -0.21 10.64 6.97
CA ALA A 198 0.57 9.73 7.79
C ALA A 198 0.98 8.49 6.99
N VAL A 199 2.29 8.26 6.90
CA VAL A 199 2.85 7.05 6.31
C VAL A 199 2.99 5.97 7.37
N VAL A 200 2.61 4.74 7.03
CA VAL A 200 2.74 3.57 7.91
C VAL A 200 3.83 2.65 7.38
N GLU A 201 4.69 2.18 8.26
CA GLU A 201 5.70 1.16 7.96
C GLU A 201 5.71 0.05 9.02
N ALA A 202 6.46 -1.01 8.78
CA ALA A 202 6.61 -2.10 9.73
C ALA A 202 7.61 -1.73 10.83
N LEU A 203 7.25 -1.92 12.10
CA LEU A 203 8.13 -1.67 13.24
C LEU A 203 9.42 -2.50 13.18
N GLU A 204 9.37 -3.67 12.57
CA GLU A 204 10.50 -4.57 12.36
C GLU A 204 11.45 -4.06 11.25
N CYS A 205 10.98 -3.10 10.41
CA CYS A 205 11.77 -2.44 9.37
C CYS A 205 11.55 -0.91 9.41
N PRO A 206 12.00 -0.22 10.48
CA PRO A 206 11.67 1.18 10.77
C PRO A 206 12.57 2.14 9.97
N THR A 207 12.51 2.08 8.65
CA THR A 207 13.38 2.85 7.74
C THR A 207 13.15 4.35 7.87
N LEU A 208 11.89 4.78 7.87
CA LEU A 208 11.53 6.20 7.93
C LEU A 208 11.64 6.74 9.34
N LEU A 209 11.18 5.98 10.33
CA LEU A 209 11.17 6.42 11.73
C LEU A 209 12.57 6.46 12.33
N LYS A 210 13.37 5.41 12.16
CA LYS A 210 14.62 5.19 12.91
C LYS A 210 15.86 5.00 12.02
N ASN A 211 15.78 5.18 10.70
CA ASN A 211 16.83 4.80 9.75
C ASN A 211 17.24 3.33 9.90
N GLY A 212 16.28 2.49 10.30
CA GLY A 212 16.50 1.08 10.59
C GLY A 212 16.23 0.19 9.38
N TYR A 213 16.48 -1.09 9.57
CA TYR A 213 16.13 -2.12 8.60
C TYR A 213 15.86 -3.44 9.33
N GLY A 214 15.10 -4.29 8.69
CA GLY A 214 14.80 -5.62 9.20
C GLY A 214 13.85 -6.36 8.28
N GLU A 215 13.44 -7.54 8.71
CA GLU A 215 12.49 -8.37 7.98
C GLU A 215 11.16 -8.42 8.73
N HIS A 216 10.07 -8.46 7.99
CA HIS A 216 8.72 -8.46 8.53
C HIS A 216 7.76 -9.22 7.63
N ASN A 217 6.53 -9.47 8.13
CA ASN A 217 5.48 -10.18 7.41
C ASN A 217 4.31 -9.30 6.95
N ILE A 218 4.38 -7.97 7.08
CA ILE A 218 3.32 -7.10 6.54
C ILE A 218 3.53 -6.96 5.04
N GLN A 219 3.10 -7.96 4.27
CA GLN A 219 3.38 -8.07 2.85
C GLN A 219 2.71 -6.94 2.04
N GLY A 220 3.51 -6.27 1.21
CA GLY A 220 3.11 -5.14 0.37
C GLY A 220 3.56 -3.77 0.85
N ILE A 221 4.27 -3.69 1.98
CA ILE A 221 4.77 -2.45 2.58
C ILE A 221 6.15 -2.64 3.24
N GLY A 222 6.79 -1.55 3.66
CA GLY A 222 7.92 -1.59 4.59
C GLY A 222 9.24 -2.03 3.96
N ASP A 223 9.74 -1.26 3.01
CA ASP A 223 11.00 -1.54 2.32
C ASP A 223 12.21 -0.97 3.07
N LYS A 224 13.39 -1.57 2.88
CA LYS A 224 14.69 -1.08 3.40
C LYS A 224 15.20 0.15 2.64
N LEU A 225 14.33 0.94 2.05
CA LEU A 225 14.65 2.14 1.28
C LEU A 225 13.49 3.14 1.31
N VAL A 226 13.80 4.39 0.97
CA VAL A 226 12.79 5.42 0.70
C VAL A 226 12.54 5.44 -0.81
N PRO A 227 11.33 5.10 -1.30
CA PRO A 227 11.03 5.11 -2.74
C PRO A 227 11.29 6.47 -3.40
N LEU A 228 11.78 6.46 -4.64
CA LEU A 228 12.03 7.71 -5.38
C LEU A 228 10.75 8.54 -5.53
N ILE A 229 9.62 7.87 -5.68
CA ILE A 229 8.31 8.51 -5.84
C ILE A 229 7.61 8.87 -4.52
N HIS A 230 8.30 8.79 -3.39
CA HIS A 230 7.77 9.27 -2.10
C HIS A 230 7.93 10.79 -1.99
N ASN A 231 6.80 11.51 -1.91
CA ASN A 231 6.79 12.95 -1.63
C ASN A 231 7.00 13.18 -0.12
N VAL A 232 8.25 12.99 0.33
CA VAL A 232 8.62 13.07 1.75
C VAL A 232 8.32 14.45 2.32
N MET A 233 8.55 15.52 1.56
CA MET A 233 8.35 16.89 2.03
C MET A 233 6.89 17.22 2.31
N ASN A 234 5.94 16.43 1.78
CA ASN A 234 4.50 16.58 2.03
C ASN A 234 3.93 15.55 3.02
N THR A 235 4.76 14.66 3.56
CA THR A 235 4.38 13.71 4.63
C THR A 235 4.48 14.39 5.99
N ASP A 236 3.49 14.16 6.87
CA ASP A 236 3.41 14.85 8.16
C ASP A 236 3.72 13.93 9.34
N PHE A 237 3.41 12.64 9.23
CA PHE A 237 3.64 11.65 10.28
C PHE A 237 4.24 10.37 9.72
N VAL A 238 5.08 9.71 10.54
CA VAL A 238 5.47 8.31 10.38
C VAL A 238 4.88 7.52 11.53
N VAL A 239 4.29 6.37 11.24
CA VAL A 239 3.66 5.49 12.25
C VAL A 239 4.10 4.05 12.01
N ASP A 240 4.81 3.47 12.95
CA ASP A 240 5.21 2.08 12.88
C ASP A 240 4.17 1.16 13.51
N VAL A 241 3.95 0.01 12.85
CA VAL A 241 3.06 -1.05 13.31
C VAL A 241 3.79 -2.39 13.23
N SER A 242 3.78 -3.16 14.32
CA SER A 242 4.43 -4.48 14.36
C SER A 242 3.67 -5.50 13.51
N ASP A 243 4.40 -6.34 12.78
CA ASP A 243 3.86 -7.49 12.06
C ASP A 243 3.16 -8.49 12.98
N LYS A 244 3.62 -8.62 14.24
CA LYS A 244 2.94 -9.42 15.25
C LYS A 244 1.53 -8.93 15.54
N ALA A 245 1.30 -7.62 15.47
CA ALA A 245 -0.03 -7.06 15.65
C ALA A 245 -0.95 -7.42 14.49
N THR A 246 -0.48 -7.26 13.26
CA THR A 246 -1.26 -7.56 12.05
C THR A 246 -1.54 -9.05 11.89
N ASP A 247 -0.55 -9.92 12.13
CA ASP A 247 -0.71 -11.37 12.03
C ASP A 247 -1.72 -11.91 13.06
N ASN A 248 -1.62 -11.46 14.30
CA ASN A 248 -2.53 -11.91 15.35
C ASN A 248 -3.96 -11.37 15.15
N LEU A 249 -4.11 -10.11 14.73
CA LEU A 249 -5.44 -9.57 14.41
C LEU A 249 -6.04 -10.25 13.18
N ASN A 250 -5.24 -10.65 12.21
CA ASN A 250 -5.69 -11.44 11.07
C ASN A 250 -6.33 -12.77 11.53
N LEU A 251 -5.78 -13.44 12.56
CA LEU A 251 -6.42 -14.61 13.19
C LEU A 251 -7.79 -14.27 13.81
N VAL A 252 -7.86 -13.19 14.58
CA VAL A 252 -9.11 -12.78 15.23
C VAL A 252 -10.17 -12.41 14.18
N PHE A 253 -9.81 -11.79 13.09
CA PHE A 253 -10.73 -11.33 12.06
C PHE A 253 -11.22 -12.48 11.15
N ASN A 254 -10.40 -13.51 10.93
CA ASN A 254 -10.64 -14.49 9.88
C ASN A 254 -10.86 -15.92 10.36
N THR A 255 -10.67 -16.24 11.64
CA THR A 255 -11.02 -17.55 12.18
C THR A 255 -12.46 -17.58 12.73
N LYS A 256 -13.06 -18.79 12.78
CA LYS A 256 -14.39 -18.99 13.39
C LYS A 256 -14.40 -18.52 14.86
N ILE A 257 -13.43 -18.93 15.64
CA ILE A 257 -13.28 -18.57 17.06
C ILE A 257 -13.18 -17.04 17.23
N GLY A 258 -12.35 -16.38 16.41
CA GLY A 258 -12.19 -14.94 16.45
C GLY A 258 -13.47 -14.19 16.11
N LYS A 259 -14.20 -14.61 15.07
CA LYS A 259 -15.49 -14.02 14.69
C LYS A 259 -16.56 -14.22 15.78
N GLU A 260 -16.64 -15.41 16.36
CA GLU A 260 -17.52 -15.69 17.50
C GLU A 260 -17.19 -14.83 18.71
N TYR A 261 -15.88 -14.61 19.01
CA TYR A 261 -15.43 -13.70 20.06
C TYR A 261 -15.90 -12.26 19.79
N LEU A 262 -15.70 -11.74 18.58
CA LEU A 262 -16.08 -10.38 18.19
C LEU A 262 -17.61 -10.17 18.31
N ILE A 263 -18.41 -11.16 17.94
CA ILE A 263 -19.87 -11.09 18.02
C ILE A 263 -20.35 -11.26 19.46
N ASN A 264 -19.97 -12.37 20.11
CA ASN A 264 -20.59 -12.80 21.36
C ASN A 264 -20.01 -12.11 22.60
N LYS A 265 -18.72 -11.72 22.58
CA LYS A 265 -18.03 -11.09 23.71
C LYS A 265 -17.94 -9.57 23.55
N LEU A 266 -17.61 -9.07 22.37
CA LEU A 266 -17.58 -7.63 22.11
C LEU A 266 -18.95 -7.09 21.66
N GLY A 267 -19.90 -7.95 21.28
CA GLY A 267 -21.23 -7.55 20.83
C GLY A 267 -21.20 -6.68 19.56
N LEU A 268 -20.27 -6.98 18.63
CA LEU A 268 -20.25 -6.39 17.31
C LEU A 268 -21.34 -7.03 16.44
N ASN A 269 -21.91 -6.26 15.51
CA ASN A 269 -22.90 -6.80 14.61
C ASN A 269 -22.28 -7.73 13.55
N ASN A 270 -23.07 -8.70 13.10
CA ASN A 270 -22.62 -9.68 12.10
C ASN A 270 -22.22 -9.02 10.78
N SER A 271 -22.86 -7.92 10.38
CA SER A 271 -22.53 -7.24 9.12
C SER A 271 -21.10 -6.70 9.15
N LEU A 272 -20.68 -6.05 10.23
CA LEU A 272 -19.30 -5.60 10.39
C LEU A 272 -18.32 -6.77 10.41
N VAL A 273 -18.59 -7.80 11.21
CA VAL A 273 -17.67 -8.95 11.33
C VAL A 273 -17.49 -9.66 9.99
N ASN A 274 -18.53 -9.68 9.16
CA ASN A 274 -18.45 -10.26 7.81
C ASN A 274 -17.65 -9.40 6.82
N THR A 275 -17.40 -8.13 7.10
CA THR A 275 -16.52 -7.29 6.26
C THR A 275 -15.04 -7.37 6.65
N LEU A 276 -14.70 -7.93 7.81
CA LEU A 276 -13.30 -8.00 8.26
C LEU A 276 -12.35 -8.76 7.29
N PRO A 277 -12.81 -9.77 6.53
CA PRO A 277 -12.01 -10.39 5.48
C PRO A 277 -11.59 -9.46 4.33
N GLU A 278 -12.19 -8.27 4.20
CA GLU A 278 -11.75 -7.24 3.26
C GLU A 278 -10.40 -6.62 3.64
N PHE A 279 -9.89 -6.90 4.85
CA PHE A 279 -8.66 -6.33 5.39
C PHE A 279 -7.50 -7.32 5.33
N GLY A 280 -6.56 -7.10 4.38
CA GLY A 280 -5.26 -7.76 4.37
C GLY A 280 -4.32 -7.20 5.43
N LEU A 281 -3.09 -7.71 5.52
CA LEU A 281 -2.14 -7.35 6.60
C LEU A 281 -1.83 -5.85 6.62
N SER A 282 -1.54 -5.23 5.48
CA SER A 282 -1.29 -3.78 5.40
C SER A 282 -2.53 -2.93 5.74
N SER A 283 -3.73 -3.48 5.48
CA SER A 283 -4.99 -2.83 5.83
C SER A 283 -5.19 -2.81 7.35
N ILE A 284 -4.87 -3.91 8.02
CA ILE A 284 -4.88 -4.01 9.49
C ILE A 284 -3.86 -3.03 10.08
N ALA A 285 -2.66 -2.92 9.49
CA ALA A 285 -1.65 -1.92 9.90
C ALA A 285 -2.18 -0.50 9.79
N ASN A 286 -2.86 -0.16 8.69
CA ASN A 286 -3.48 1.15 8.50
C ASN A 286 -4.56 1.46 9.56
N ILE A 287 -5.38 0.48 9.91
CA ILE A 287 -6.40 0.62 10.96
C ILE A 287 -5.73 0.87 12.33
N ILE A 288 -4.70 0.09 12.67
CA ILE A 288 -3.93 0.27 13.91
C ILE A 288 -3.32 1.68 13.95
N ALA A 289 -2.64 2.10 12.88
CA ALA A 289 -2.04 3.42 12.78
C ALA A 289 -3.07 4.55 12.90
N SER A 290 -4.26 4.37 12.31
CA SER A 290 -5.37 5.31 12.45
C SER A 290 -5.84 5.43 13.90
N ILE A 291 -5.92 4.32 14.65
CA ILE A 291 -6.27 4.31 16.07
C ILE A 291 -5.18 5.03 16.90
N LYS A 292 -3.90 4.75 16.63
CA LYS A 292 -2.76 5.41 17.31
C LYS A 292 -2.82 6.92 17.11
N LEU A 293 -3.01 7.39 15.87
CA LEU A 293 -3.14 8.81 15.53
C LEU A 293 -4.36 9.46 16.19
N ALA A 294 -5.51 8.79 16.18
CA ALA A 294 -6.72 9.30 16.82
C ALA A 294 -6.51 9.51 18.31
N LYS A 295 -5.80 8.61 18.99
CA LYS A 295 -5.45 8.74 20.42
C LYS A 295 -4.42 9.85 20.64
N TYR A 296 -3.34 9.89 19.84
CA TYR A 296 -2.28 10.89 19.96
C TYR A 296 -2.81 12.32 19.78
N MET A 297 -3.65 12.52 18.77
CA MET A 297 -4.24 13.82 18.45
C MET A 297 -5.53 14.12 19.23
N ASN A 298 -5.96 13.21 20.12
CA ASN A 298 -7.21 13.32 20.87
C ASN A 298 -8.42 13.65 19.98
N LEU A 299 -8.57 12.92 18.86
CA LEU A 299 -9.63 13.16 17.88
C LEU A 299 -11.01 12.78 18.43
N GLY A 300 -11.99 13.62 18.15
CA GLY A 300 -13.38 13.49 18.65
C GLY A 300 -14.35 12.96 17.58
N LYS A 301 -15.65 13.02 17.92
CA LYS A 301 -16.76 12.51 17.07
C LYS A 301 -16.93 13.26 15.74
N GLU A 302 -16.46 14.49 15.68
CA GLU A 302 -16.49 15.33 14.47
C GLU A 302 -15.25 15.17 13.59
N ASP A 303 -14.32 14.31 13.99
CA ASP A 303 -13.10 14.03 13.23
C ASP A 303 -13.19 12.71 12.48
N ALA A 304 -12.60 12.66 11.30
CA ALA A 304 -12.47 11.47 10.51
C ALA A 304 -11.03 11.22 10.04
N ILE A 305 -10.68 9.96 9.96
CA ILE A 305 -9.45 9.46 9.33
C ILE A 305 -9.85 8.68 8.10
N ILE A 306 -9.24 8.99 6.97
CA ILE A 306 -9.41 8.28 5.70
C ILE A 306 -8.25 7.32 5.54
N THR A 307 -8.53 6.06 5.22
CA THR A 307 -7.50 5.06 4.96
C THR A 307 -7.94 4.06 3.89
N VAL A 308 -7.07 3.11 3.56
CA VAL A 308 -7.29 2.14 2.50
C VAL A 308 -6.98 0.71 2.93
N ALA A 309 -7.85 -0.21 2.55
CA ALA A 309 -7.62 -1.64 2.52
C ALA A 309 -7.19 -2.03 1.10
N THR A 310 -5.90 -2.20 0.88
CA THR A 310 -5.34 -2.38 -0.47
C THR A 310 -5.66 -3.72 -1.10
N ASP A 311 -5.83 -4.75 -0.26
CA ASP A 311 -6.19 -6.14 -0.59
C ASP A 311 -6.93 -6.79 0.60
N GLY A 312 -7.35 -8.03 0.44
CA GLY A 312 -8.10 -8.79 1.45
C GLY A 312 -7.33 -9.98 2.03
N ALA A 313 -7.92 -10.60 3.05
CA ALA A 313 -7.37 -11.73 3.79
C ALA A 313 -7.17 -12.99 2.93
N ASP A 314 -7.85 -13.10 1.80
CA ASP A 314 -7.73 -14.23 0.86
C ASP A 314 -6.34 -14.38 0.24
N LEU A 315 -5.52 -13.33 0.29
CA LEU A 315 -4.12 -13.37 -0.14
C LEU A 315 -3.15 -13.85 0.95
N TYR A 316 -3.65 -14.17 2.14
CA TYR A 316 -2.84 -14.44 3.33
C TYR A 316 -3.27 -15.70 4.09
N LEU A 317 -3.96 -16.63 3.43
CA LEU A 317 -4.43 -17.87 4.07
C LEU A 317 -3.27 -18.72 4.56
N SER A 318 -2.17 -18.78 3.79
CA SER A 318 -0.97 -19.48 4.20
C SER A 318 -0.28 -18.81 5.42
N GLU A 319 -0.32 -17.49 5.50
CA GLU A 319 0.23 -16.73 6.64
C GLU A 319 -0.64 -16.90 7.91
N LEU A 320 -1.97 -16.91 7.71
CA LEU A 320 -2.91 -17.18 8.78
C LEU A 320 -2.67 -18.56 9.42
N GLU A 321 -2.45 -19.59 8.61
CA GLU A 321 -2.13 -20.93 9.12
C GLU A 321 -0.77 -20.99 9.83
N LYS A 322 0.25 -20.28 9.33
CA LYS A 322 1.55 -20.16 10.03
C LYS A 322 1.37 -19.54 11.42
N THR A 323 0.66 -18.41 11.50
CA THR A 323 0.42 -17.71 12.76
C THR A 323 -0.39 -18.56 13.73
N LYS A 324 -1.42 -19.25 13.23
CA LYS A 324 -2.24 -20.16 14.04
C LYS A 324 -1.43 -21.31 14.64
N ASN A 325 -0.49 -21.88 13.90
CA ASN A 325 0.38 -22.96 14.38
C ASN A 325 1.26 -22.53 15.56
N ASN A 326 1.61 -21.25 15.69
CA ASN A 326 2.35 -20.73 16.83
C ASN A 326 1.60 -20.88 18.17
N TYR A 327 0.27 -20.99 18.11
CA TYR A 327 -0.57 -21.22 19.29
C TYR A 327 -0.66 -22.69 19.71
N GLN A 328 -0.07 -23.64 18.97
CA GLN A 328 -0.04 -25.08 19.29
C GLN A 328 -1.42 -25.65 19.68
N GLY A 329 -2.49 -25.20 19.06
CA GLY A 329 -3.86 -25.59 19.33
C GLY A 329 -4.56 -24.80 20.45
N ALA A 330 -3.87 -23.89 21.14
CA ALA A 330 -4.42 -23.07 22.24
C ALA A 330 -5.04 -21.73 21.78
N PHE A 331 -5.37 -21.56 20.49
CA PHE A 331 -6.06 -20.38 20.03
C PHE A 331 -7.54 -20.44 20.40
N ASP A 332 -7.93 -19.73 21.44
CA ASP A 332 -9.24 -19.72 22.05
C ASP A 332 -9.79 -18.29 22.28
N ASN A 333 -10.92 -18.19 22.98
CA ASN A 333 -11.51 -16.88 23.33
C ASN A 333 -10.60 -16.01 24.22
N ALA A 334 -9.78 -16.62 25.08
CA ALA A 334 -8.86 -15.88 25.93
C ALA A 334 -7.71 -15.29 25.09
N ALA A 335 -7.18 -16.05 24.14
CA ALA A 335 -6.20 -15.59 23.17
C ALA A 335 -6.78 -14.44 22.33
N CYS A 336 -7.99 -14.58 21.80
CA CYS A 336 -8.69 -13.51 21.05
C CYS A 336 -8.83 -12.23 21.88
N SER A 337 -9.23 -12.36 23.16
CA SER A 337 -9.38 -11.23 24.08
C SER A 337 -8.05 -10.51 24.31
N ASN A 338 -6.98 -11.23 24.55
CA ASN A 338 -5.65 -10.68 24.78
C ASN A 338 -5.12 -9.96 23.54
N ILE A 339 -5.29 -10.57 22.35
CA ILE A 339 -4.87 -9.97 21.07
C ILE A 339 -5.63 -8.66 20.82
N TYR A 340 -6.96 -8.70 20.89
CA TYR A 340 -7.81 -7.54 20.64
C TYR A 340 -7.50 -6.40 21.63
N LYS A 341 -7.37 -6.74 22.92
CA LYS A 341 -7.03 -5.78 23.96
C LYS A 341 -5.68 -5.14 23.69
N LYS A 342 -4.64 -5.93 23.47
CA LYS A 342 -3.26 -5.47 23.27
C LYS A 342 -3.08 -4.65 22.00
N TYR A 343 -3.60 -5.13 20.85
CA TYR A 343 -3.26 -4.58 19.54
C TYR A 343 -4.31 -3.64 18.95
N LEU A 344 -5.47 -3.50 19.58
CA LEU A 344 -6.49 -2.52 19.17
C LEU A 344 -6.89 -1.61 20.32
N LYS A 345 -7.52 -2.17 21.37
CA LYS A 345 -8.17 -1.36 22.39
C LYS A 345 -7.17 -0.57 23.23
N GLU A 346 -6.10 -1.18 23.68
CA GLU A 346 -5.10 -0.60 24.58
C GLU A 346 -3.79 -0.25 23.86
N ILE A 347 -3.80 -0.26 22.50
CA ILE A 347 -2.63 0.19 21.76
C ILE A 347 -2.31 1.64 22.14
N ASP A 348 -1.05 1.88 22.41
CA ASP A 348 -0.51 3.20 22.72
C ASP A 348 -0.10 3.97 21.45
N SER A 349 0.44 5.17 21.62
CA SER A 349 0.97 6.01 20.55
C SER A 349 2.50 5.91 20.41
N ASP A 350 3.11 4.83 20.90
CA ASP A 350 4.54 4.57 20.72
C ASP A 350 4.92 4.37 19.25
N ASN A 351 6.20 4.56 18.93
CA ASN A 351 6.73 4.36 17.59
C ASN A 351 5.96 5.18 16.53
N MET A 352 5.80 6.45 16.83
CA MET A 352 5.24 7.47 15.95
C MET A 352 6.13 8.70 15.98
N LEU A 353 6.13 9.48 14.89
CA LEU A 353 6.84 10.75 14.80
C LEU A 353 6.00 11.74 13.98
N GLU A 354 5.69 12.88 14.58
CA GLU A 354 5.27 14.07 13.87
C GLU A 354 6.50 14.72 13.26
N LEU A 355 6.53 14.82 11.91
CA LEU A 355 7.72 15.20 11.17
C LEU A 355 7.96 16.70 11.21
N SER A 356 9.04 17.11 11.88
CA SER A 356 9.63 18.44 11.71
C SER A 356 10.27 18.57 10.30
N GLN A 357 10.63 19.79 9.91
CA GLN A 357 11.37 20.01 8.66
C GLN A 357 12.68 19.21 8.63
N ASN A 358 13.40 19.15 9.76
CA ASN A 358 14.65 18.38 9.87
C ASN A 358 14.41 16.86 9.71
N ASP A 359 13.28 16.33 10.21
CA ASP A 359 12.92 14.93 10.03
C ASP A 359 12.62 14.61 8.57
N LYS A 360 11.88 15.49 7.88
CA LYS A 360 11.63 15.37 6.44
C LYS A 360 12.92 15.36 5.64
N GLU A 361 13.84 16.26 5.94
CA GLU A 361 15.15 16.31 5.30
C GLU A 361 15.99 15.06 5.59
N ARG A 362 15.98 14.55 6.82
CA ARG A 362 16.64 13.29 7.19
C ARG A 362 16.11 12.12 6.36
N ILE A 363 14.79 11.96 6.29
CA ILE A 363 14.15 10.88 5.51
C ILE A 363 14.44 11.05 4.02
N PHE A 364 14.35 12.27 3.49
CA PHE A 364 14.68 12.56 2.10
C PHE A 364 16.12 12.15 1.78
N ASN A 365 17.07 12.51 2.65
CA ASN A 365 18.49 12.23 2.45
C ASN A 365 18.84 10.74 2.53
N LEU A 366 18.04 9.90 3.23
CA LEU A 366 18.21 8.44 3.16
C LEU A 366 18.10 7.92 1.73
N GLY A 367 17.21 8.50 0.92
CA GLY A 367 17.05 8.13 -0.49
C GLY A 367 18.26 8.43 -1.36
N TYR A 368 19.15 9.33 -0.96
CA TYR A 368 20.37 9.70 -1.73
C TYR A 368 21.24 8.49 -2.04
N TYR A 369 21.53 7.67 -1.03
CA TYR A 369 22.42 6.51 -1.20
C TYR A 369 21.85 5.48 -2.17
N THR A 370 20.56 5.23 -2.10
CA THR A 370 19.89 4.30 -3.02
C THR A 370 19.83 4.87 -4.43
N TRP A 371 19.33 6.08 -4.57
CA TRP A 371 18.95 6.59 -5.90
C TRP A 371 20.11 7.24 -6.64
N VAL A 372 20.93 8.06 -5.96
CA VAL A 372 22.03 8.74 -6.62
C VAL A 372 23.27 7.83 -6.72
N GLU A 373 23.70 7.24 -5.60
CA GLU A 373 24.94 6.47 -5.56
C GLU A 373 24.80 5.07 -6.21
N GLN A 374 23.67 4.40 -6.02
CA GLN A 374 23.52 3.01 -6.46
C GLN A 374 22.73 2.87 -7.76
N GLN A 375 21.67 3.68 -7.96
CA GLN A 375 20.78 3.57 -9.11
C GLN A 375 21.04 4.62 -10.21
N GLY A 376 22.01 5.54 -10.01
CA GLY A 376 22.47 6.48 -11.03
C GLY A 376 21.51 7.61 -11.36
N VAL A 377 20.55 7.92 -10.49
CA VAL A 377 19.71 9.12 -10.61
C VAL A 377 20.59 10.34 -10.41
N SER A 378 20.55 11.31 -11.33
CA SER A 378 21.35 12.54 -11.18
C SER A 378 20.94 13.30 -9.92
N LEU A 379 21.92 13.89 -9.22
CA LEU A 379 21.66 14.69 -8.02
C LEU A 379 20.65 15.81 -8.29
N SER A 380 20.72 16.45 -9.44
CA SER A 380 19.80 17.51 -9.84
C SER A 380 18.35 16.99 -9.92
N ASN A 381 18.12 15.80 -10.49
CA ASN A 381 16.77 15.21 -10.55
C ASN A 381 16.30 14.71 -9.19
N PHE A 382 17.23 14.23 -8.35
CA PHE A 382 16.92 13.83 -6.99
C PHE A 382 16.43 15.02 -6.15
N GLU A 383 17.14 16.16 -6.21
CA GLU A 383 16.83 17.38 -5.43
C GLU A 383 15.53 18.07 -5.84
N LYS A 384 15.14 18.02 -7.12
CA LYS A 384 13.85 18.60 -7.62
C LYS A 384 12.64 18.11 -6.84
N ARG A 385 12.69 16.90 -6.27
CA ARG A 385 11.57 16.31 -5.50
C ARG A 385 11.28 17.04 -4.18
N LYS A 386 12.14 17.94 -3.73
CA LYS A 386 11.88 18.82 -2.58
C LYS A 386 10.82 19.88 -2.90
N ASP A 387 10.70 20.25 -4.18
CA ASP A 387 9.74 21.25 -4.64
C ASP A 387 8.36 20.61 -4.92
N GLN A 388 7.29 21.16 -4.34
CA GLN A 388 5.93 20.67 -4.56
C GLN A 388 5.44 20.93 -6.00
N GLN A 389 6.02 21.90 -6.71
CA GLN A 389 5.72 22.13 -8.11
C GLN A 389 6.15 20.94 -8.98
N PHE A 390 7.28 20.29 -8.68
CA PHE A 390 7.70 19.06 -9.35
C PHE A 390 6.62 17.97 -9.35
N TRP A 391 5.99 17.74 -8.20
CA TRP A 391 4.92 16.74 -8.04
C TRP A 391 3.62 17.16 -8.73
N LEU A 392 3.34 18.46 -8.74
CA LEU A 392 2.18 19.00 -9.44
C LEU A 392 2.35 18.87 -10.96
N ASP A 393 3.54 19.09 -11.50
CA ASP A 393 3.84 18.96 -12.92
C ASP A 393 3.65 17.51 -13.40
N HIS A 394 4.11 16.53 -12.63
CA HIS A 394 3.86 15.11 -12.91
C HIS A 394 2.36 14.75 -12.89
N TYR A 395 1.62 15.29 -11.93
CA TYR A 395 0.16 15.11 -11.87
C TYR A 395 -0.54 15.73 -13.10
N ASN A 396 -0.22 16.97 -13.45
CA ASN A 396 -0.80 17.67 -14.60
C ASN A 396 -0.49 16.93 -15.90
N HIS A 397 0.72 16.39 -16.03
CA HIS A 397 1.08 15.57 -17.18
C HIS A 397 0.20 14.31 -17.29
N MET A 398 -0.07 13.61 -16.18
CA MET A 398 -0.96 12.45 -16.16
C MET A 398 -2.38 12.83 -16.63
N ILE A 399 -2.94 13.96 -16.16
CA ILE A 399 -4.26 14.43 -16.58
C ILE A 399 -4.29 14.71 -18.08
N SER A 400 -3.21 15.27 -18.65
CA SER A 400 -3.13 15.56 -20.09
C SER A 400 -3.13 14.31 -20.99
N LEU A 401 -2.90 13.11 -20.42
CA LEU A 401 -2.96 11.87 -21.19
C LEU A 401 -4.38 11.45 -21.56
N ASP A 402 -5.42 11.95 -20.88
CA ASP A 402 -6.81 11.62 -21.20
C ASP A 402 -7.16 12.01 -22.64
N ASP A 403 -6.78 13.21 -23.09
CA ASP A 403 -6.96 13.65 -24.48
C ASP A 403 -6.24 12.75 -25.50
N ARG A 404 -5.07 12.21 -25.11
CA ARG A 404 -4.29 11.30 -25.96
C ARG A 404 -4.90 9.92 -26.02
N ILE A 405 -5.47 9.43 -24.91
CA ILE A 405 -6.20 8.16 -24.85
C ILE A 405 -7.44 8.23 -25.75
N GLU A 406 -8.20 9.32 -25.66
CA GLU A 406 -9.38 9.54 -26.53
C GLU A 406 -9.00 9.53 -28.01
N LYS A 407 -7.93 10.23 -28.38
CA LYS A 407 -7.42 10.23 -29.76
C LYS A 407 -6.96 8.85 -30.21
N PHE A 408 -6.27 8.11 -29.36
CA PHE A 408 -5.83 6.73 -29.65
C PHE A 408 -7.00 5.77 -29.84
N ASN A 409 -8.04 5.88 -29.02
CA ASN A 409 -9.25 5.06 -29.13
C ASN A 409 -10.13 5.41 -30.36
N ALA A 410 -9.91 6.57 -30.98
CA ALA A 410 -10.65 7.02 -32.18
C ALA A 410 -9.98 6.55 -33.49
N LEU A 411 -8.78 5.98 -33.44
CA LEU A 411 -8.05 5.39 -34.58
C LEU A 411 -8.53 3.97 -34.85
#